data_6e0b44c0843a2c71b5d065539234877f
#
_entry.id   6e0b44c0843a2c71b5d065539234877f
#
_cell.length_a   1.000
_cell.length_b   1.000
_cell.length_c   1.000
_cell.angle_alpha   90.00
_cell.angle_beta   90.00
_cell.angle_gamma   90.00
#
_symmetry.space_group_name_H-M   'P 1'
#
loop_
_entity.id
_entity.type
_entity.pdbx_description
1 polymer ?
#
loop_
_entity_poly.entity_id
_entity_poly.type
_entity_poly.pdbx_seq_one_letter_code
_entity_poly.pdbx_strand_id
1 'polypeptide(L)'
;MTLYLVRHGETAFNRDGQGLGRKDVPLTERGLAQAEAVAGRFATVKVTRVLSSPLARALTLAGLVAARHQLQPEVMESLTELDIGETDGMSFAEMRGRFPDFLKTWASDDGWRARMP
;
A
#
# COMPACT_ATOMS: atom_id res chain seq x y z
N MET A 1 15.71 19.77 -1.12
CA MET A 1 15.36 18.37 -0.79
C MET A 1 14.18 17.94 -1.66
N THR A 2 14.25 16.75 -2.23
CA THR A 2 13.13 16.18 -2.99
C THR A 2 12.58 14.97 -2.24
N LEU A 3 11.26 14.89 -2.12
CA LEU A 3 10.56 13.76 -1.53
C LEU A 3 9.83 12.99 -2.64
N TYR A 4 10.07 11.69 -2.71
CA TYR A 4 9.36 10.79 -3.61
C TYR A 4 8.40 9.91 -2.81
N LEU A 5 7.14 9.91 -3.22
CA LEU A 5 6.12 9.01 -2.67
C LEU A 5 5.87 7.90 -3.67
N VAL A 6 6.03 6.66 -3.23
CA VAL A 6 5.94 5.50 -4.10
C VAL A 6 4.96 4.49 -3.51
N ARG A 7 4.02 4.05 -4.34
CA ARG A 7 3.06 3.02 -3.97
C ARG A 7 3.66 1.63 -4.22
N HIS A 8 3.32 0.67 -3.35
CA HIS A 8 3.67 -0.74 -3.54
C HIS A 8 3.06 -1.33 -4.83
N GLY A 9 3.60 -2.44 -5.29
CA GLY A 9 3.09 -3.21 -6.41
C GLY A 9 1.82 -4.02 -6.08
N GLU A 10 1.34 -4.78 -7.07
CA GLU A 10 0.14 -5.60 -6.95
C GLU A 10 0.24 -6.62 -5.83
N THR A 11 -0.83 -6.73 -5.05
CA THR A 11 -1.08 -7.85 -4.14
C THR A 11 -2.25 -8.70 -4.65
N ALA A 12 -2.47 -9.88 -4.07
CA ALA A 12 -3.63 -10.70 -4.40
C ALA A 12 -4.95 -9.96 -4.15
N PHE A 13 -5.01 -9.13 -3.09
CA PHE A 13 -6.20 -8.34 -2.78
C PHE A 13 -6.47 -7.27 -3.84
N ASN A 14 -5.42 -6.61 -4.35
CA ASN A 14 -5.59 -5.66 -5.46
C ASN A 14 -6.11 -6.36 -6.71
N ARG A 15 -5.51 -7.50 -7.07
CA ARG A 15 -5.91 -8.28 -8.25
C ARG A 15 -7.36 -8.74 -8.15
N ASP A 16 -7.80 -9.17 -6.98
CA ASP A 16 -9.10 -9.80 -6.76
C ASP A 16 -10.18 -8.78 -6.34
N GLY A 17 -9.86 -7.47 -6.32
CA GLY A 17 -10.81 -6.41 -6.01
C GLY A 17 -11.26 -6.37 -4.55
N GLN A 18 -10.40 -6.79 -3.64
CA GLN A 18 -10.65 -6.77 -2.20
C GLN A 18 -10.03 -5.53 -1.55
N GLY A 19 -10.69 -5.00 -0.54
CA GLY A 19 -10.14 -3.92 0.28
C GLY A 19 -8.82 -4.35 0.93
N LEU A 20 -7.83 -3.46 0.93
CA LEU A 20 -6.52 -3.74 1.49
C LEU A 20 -6.17 -2.66 2.51
N GLY A 21 -6.27 -3.01 3.77
CA GLY A 21 -5.88 -2.18 4.90
C GLY A 21 -4.59 -2.69 5.53
N ARG A 22 -4.66 -3.05 6.80
CA ARG A 22 -3.49 -3.48 7.57
C ARG A 22 -3.16 -4.97 7.49
N LYS A 23 -3.97 -5.77 6.81
CA LYS A 23 -3.59 -7.17 6.55
C LYS A 23 -2.27 -7.21 5.79
N ASP A 24 -1.35 -8.03 6.27
CA ASP A 24 0.00 -8.13 5.71
C ASP A 24 0.03 -9.10 4.53
N VAL A 25 -0.50 -8.62 3.40
CA VAL A 25 -0.59 -9.37 2.15
C VAL A 25 0.66 -9.08 1.31
N PRO A 26 1.43 -10.10 0.92
CA PRO A 26 2.63 -9.92 0.12
C PRO A 26 2.32 -9.52 -1.33
N LEU A 27 3.33 -9.07 -2.05
CA LEU A 27 3.23 -8.83 -3.48
C LEU A 27 3.00 -10.15 -4.23
N THR A 28 2.22 -10.06 -5.32
CA THR A 28 2.14 -11.12 -6.32
C THR A 28 3.44 -11.15 -7.14
N GLU A 29 3.60 -12.17 -7.98
CA GLU A 29 4.72 -12.22 -8.93
C GLU A 29 4.74 -10.98 -9.83
N ARG A 30 3.57 -10.54 -10.31
CA ARG A 30 3.44 -9.29 -11.07
C ARG A 30 3.81 -8.07 -10.22
N GLY A 31 3.36 -8.02 -8.98
CA GLY A 31 3.71 -6.94 -8.04
C GLY A 31 5.19 -6.85 -7.76
N LEU A 32 5.87 -7.99 -7.66
CA LEU A 32 7.33 -8.04 -7.52
C LEU A 32 8.03 -7.51 -8.77
N ALA A 33 7.57 -7.89 -9.97
CA ALA A 33 8.11 -7.35 -11.22
C ALA A 33 7.92 -5.83 -11.32
N GLN A 34 6.76 -5.32 -10.87
CA GLN A 34 6.51 -3.86 -10.77
C GLN A 34 7.48 -3.19 -9.81
N ALA A 35 7.73 -3.78 -8.65
CA ALA A 35 8.68 -3.27 -7.67
C ALA A 35 10.12 -3.21 -8.21
N GLU A 36 10.54 -4.25 -8.93
CA GLU A 36 11.85 -4.29 -9.61
C GLU A 36 11.97 -3.17 -10.66
N ALA A 37 10.92 -2.95 -11.44
CA ALA A 37 10.91 -1.88 -12.45
C ALA A 37 11.02 -0.50 -11.80
N VAL A 38 10.30 -0.26 -10.71
CA VAL A 38 10.38 1.00 -9.95
C VAL A 38 11.78 1.19 -9.37
N ALA A 39 12.35 0.16 -8.75
CA ALA A 39 13.71 0.21 -8.21
C ALA A 39 14.74 0.55 -9.30
N GLY A 40 14.56 -0.01 -10.50
CA GLY A 40 15.41 0.31 -11.66
C GLY A 40 15.35 1.80 -12.06
N ARG A 41 14.17 2.40 -11.99
CA ARG A 41 14.01 3.85 -12.26
C ARG A 41 14.70 4.73 -11.22
N PHE A 42 14.77 4.29 -9.98
CA PHE A 42 15.46 5.04 -8.92
C PHE A 42 16.97 4.82 -8.92
N ALA A 43 17.51 3.91 -9.72
CA ALA A 43 18.95 3.64 -9.76
C ALA A 43 19.79 4.88 -10.12
N THR A 44 19.25 5.77 -10.96
CA THR A 44 19.94 7.01 -11.40
C THR A 44 19.50 8.26 -10.63
N VAL A 45 18.58 8.12 -9.70
CA VAL A 45 18.09 9.20 -8.84
C VAL A 45 18.93 9.22 -7.57
N LYS A 46 19.36 10.40 -7.12
CA LYS A 46 20.05 10.53 -5.84
C LYS A 46 19.09 10.28 -4.69
N VAL A 47 19.26 9.15 -4.02
CA VAL A 47 18.46 8.74 -2.85
C VAL A 47 19.39 8.65 -1.64
N THR A 48 19.04 9.35 -0.57
CA THR A 48 19.83 9.39 0.67
C THR A 48 19.17 8.64 1.82
N ARG A 49 17.83 8.48 1.78
CA ARG A 49 17.05 7.73 2.77
C ARG A 49 15.89 7.04 2.09
N VAL A 50 15.55 5.85 2.57
CA VAL A 50 14.36 5.10 2.15
C VAL A 50 13.55 4.78 3.40
N LEU A 51 12.33 5.29 3.47
CA LEU A 51 11.39 5.07 4.57
C LEU A 51 10.27 4.15 4.10
N SER A 52 9.81 3.25 4.95
CA SER A 52 8.75 2.30 4.61
C SER A 52 7.85 1.99 5.80
N SER A 53 6.59 1.66 5.53
CA SER A 53 5.77 0.97 6.50
C SER A 53 6.33 -0.43 6.77
N PRO A 54 5.96 -1.08 7.89
CA PRO A 54 6.41 -2.44 8.20
C PRO A 54 5.75 -3.53 7.34
N LEU A 55 4.71 -3.20 6.57
CA LEU A 55 3.97 -4.19 5.78
C LEU A 55 4.82 -4.73 4.63
N ALA A 56 4.79 -6.04 4.40
CA ALA A 56 5.65 -6.73 3.45
C ALA A 56 5.59 -6.13 2.04
N ARG A 57 4.40 -5.77 1.56
CA ARG A 57 4.22 -5.17 0.23
C ARG A 57 5.00 -3.86 0.03
N ALA A 58 5.06 -3.03 1.05
CA ALA A 58 5.81 -1.77 1.02
C ALA A 58 7.30 -2.01 1.27
N LEU A 59 7.61 -2.85 2.27
CA LEU A 59 8.98 -3.13 2.67
C LEU A 59 9.78 -3.85 1.59
N THR A 60 9.13 -4.72 0.81
CA THR A 60 9.76 -5.38 -0.34
C THR A 60 10.23 -4.36 -1.38
N LEU A 61 9.35 -3.42 -1.77
CA LEU A 61 9.72 -2.35 -2.70
C LEU A 61 10.83 -1.47 -2.12
N ALA A 62 10.69 -1.06 -0.87
CA ALA A 62 11.68 -0.23 -0.19
C ALA A 62 13.07 -0.89 -0.17
N GLY A 63 13.13 -2.19 0.11
CA GLY A 63 14.37 -2.96 0.11
C GLY A 63 15.05 -2.99 -1.26
N LEU A 64 14.26 -3.15 -2.34
CA LEU A 64 14.78 -3.15 -3.71
C LEU A 64 15.34 -1.77 -4.11
N VAL A 65 14.65 -0.69 -3.74
CA VAL A 65 15.16 0.68 -3.98
C VAL A 65 16.42 0.94 -3.16
N ALA A 66 16.39 0.62 -1.87
CA ALA A 66 17.52 0.86 -0.96
C ALA A 66 18.78 0.11 -1.41
N ALA A 67 18.64 -1.12 -1.88
CA ALA A 67 19.76 -1.93 -2.35
C ALA A 67 20.52 -1.29 -3.52
N ARG A 68 19.84 -0.49 -4.35
CA ARG A 68 20.47 0.25 -5.46
C ARG A 68 21.37 1.38 -4.99
N HIS A 69 21.27 1.79 -3.74
CA HIS A 69 21.97 2.93 -3.14
C HIS A 69 22.82 2.53 -1.92
N GLN A 70 23.02 1.23 -1.68
CA GLN A 70 23.74 0.70 -0.52
C GLN A 70 23.14 1.21 0.81
N LEU A 71 21.81 1.34 0.84
CA LEU A 71 21.03 1.77 1.99
C LEU A 71 20.24 0.61 2.58
N GLN A 72 19.77 0.79 3.80
CA GLN A 72 18.78 -0.05 4.45
C GLN A 72 17.47 0.73 4.58
N PRO A 73 16.30 0.12 4.35
CA PRO A 73 15.03 0.78 4.61
C PRO A 73 14.89 1.09 6.10
N GLU A 74 14.40 2.30 6.39
CA GLU A 74 14.02 2.69 7.75
C GLU A 74 12.52 2.42 7.92
N VAL A 75 12.17 1.51 8.83
CA VAL A 75 10.78 1.16 9.10
C VAL A 75 10.14 2.21 10.00
N MET A 76 8.99 2.74 9.58
CA MET A 76 8.20 3.70 10.34
C MET A 76 6.76 3.20 10.47
N GLU A 77 6.34 2.90 11.69
CA GLU A 77 4.96 2.47 11.98
C GLU A 77 3.91 3.51 11.54
N SER A 78 4.26 4.80 11.63
CA SER A 78 3.37 5.89 11.23
C SER A 78 3.06 5.93 9.73
N LEU A 79 3.81 5.18 8.91
CA LEU A 79 3.53 5.02 7.49
C LEU A 79 2.63 3.81 7.19
N THR A 80 2.20 3.08 8.21
CA THR A 80 1.28 1.95 8.04
C THR A 80 -0.04 2.42 7.44
N GLU A 81 -0.58 1.59 6.56
CA GLU A 81 -1.86 1.82 5.88
C GLU A 81 -2.99 2.08 6.88
N LEU A 82 -3.98 2.82 6.43
CA LEU A 82 -5.19 3.08 7.18
C LEU A 82 -5.83 1.76 7.64
N ASP A 83 -6.23 1.71 8.90
CA ASP A 83 -7.03 0.61 9.40
C ASP A 83 -8.46 0.75 8.86
N ILE A 84 -8.85 -0.15 8.00
CA ILE A 84 -10.17 -0.17 7.38
C ILE A 84 -11.14 -1.14 8.07
N GLY A 85 -10.78 -1.61 9.27
CA GLY A 85 -11.63 -2.43 10.12
C GLY A 85 -12.10 -3.71 9.45
N GLU A 86 -13.37 -4.02 9.58
CA GLU A 86 -13.97 -5.26 9.05
C GLU A 86 -13.97 -5.32 7.52
N THR A 87 -13.81 -4.19 6.83
CA THR A 87 -13.77 -4.17 5.35
C THR A 87 -12.45 -4.70 4.78
N ASP A 88 -11.44 -4.91 5.61
CA ASP A 88 -10.13 -5.43 5.18
C ASP A 88 -10.27 -6.87 4.65
N GLY A 89 -10.05 -7.04 3.37
CA GLY A 89 -10.22 -8.30 2.65
C GLY A 89 -11.59 -8.51 2.02
N MET A 90 -12.54 -7.58 2.21
CA MET A 90 -13.85 -7.68 1.58
C MET A 90 -13.84 -7.19 0.14
N SER A 91 -14.62 -7.86 -0.72
CA SER A 91 -14.96 -7.33 -2.03
C SER A 91 -15.95 -6.16 -1.90
N PHE A 92 -16.07 -5.34 -2.95
CA PHE A 92 -17.08 -4.28 -2.99
C PHE A 92 -18.51 -4.84 -2.88
N ALA A 93 -18.77 -6.03 -3.43
CA ALA A 93 -20.08 -6.67 -3.33
C ALA A 93 -20.40 -7.03 -1.87
N GLU A 94 -19.43 -7.59 -1.15
CA GLU A 94 -19.59 -7.91 0.28
C GLU A 94 -19.78 -6.64 1.12
N MET A 95 -19.03 -5.58 0.84
CA MET A 95 -19.19 -4.30 1.52
C MET A 95 -20.59 -3.71 1.31
N ARG A 96 -21.09 -3.76 0.07
CA ARG A 96 -22.46 -3.28 -0.23
C ARG A 96 -23.52 -4.07 0.52
N GLY A 97 -23.33 -5.37 0.67
CA GLY A 97 -24.26 -6.22 1.39
C GLY A 97 -24.25 -5.98 2.91
N ARG A 98 -23.06 -5.80 3.50
CA ARG A 98 -22.90 -5.68 4.94
C ARG A 98 -22.89 -4.24 5.45
N PHE A 99 -22.35 -3.30 4.69
CA PHE A 99 -22.14 -1.92 5.10
C PHE A 99 -22.59 -0.91 4.03
N PRO A 100 -23.86 -0.95 3.58
CA PRO A 100 -24.35 -0.08 2.51
C PRO A 100 -24.27 1.40 2.86
N ASP A 101 -24.57 1.78 4.09
CA ASP A 101 -24.53 3.17 4.54
C ASP A 101 -23.09 3.70 4.62
N PHE A 102 -22.16 2.86 5.05
CA PHE A 102 -20.74 3.19 5.04
C PHE A 102 -20.28 3.51 3.61
N LEU A 103 -20.57 2.64 2.64
CA LEU A 103 -20.16 2.87 1.25
C LEU A 103 -20.78 4.12 0.64
N LYS A 104 -22.05 4.39 0.96
CA LYS A 104 -22.74 5.59 0.51
C LYS A 104 -22.04 6.86 1.01
N THR A 105 -21.68 6.90 2.29
CA THR A 105 -20.94 8.01 2.88
C THR A 105 -19.54 8.11 2.33
N TRP A 106 -18.82 6.99 2.26
CA TRP A 106 -17.46 6.92 1.75
C TRP A 106 -17.33 7.44 0.31
N ALA A 107 -18.32 7.12 -0.55
CA ALA A 107 -18.34 7.55 -1.95
C ALA A 107 -18.88 8.98 -2.16
N SER A 108 -19.31 9.65 -1.11
CA SER A 108 -19.81 11.03 -1.18
C SER A 108 -18.69 12.06 -0.93
N ASP A 109 -19.00 13.34 -1.14
CA ASP A 109 -18.09 14.44 -0.81
C ASP A 109 -17.74 14.50 0.69
N ASP A 110 -18.54 13.87 1.53
CA ASP A 110 -18.33 13.73 2.98
C ASP A 110 -17.60 12.43 3.36
N GLY A 111 -16.99 11.72 2.39
CA GLY A 111 -16.31 10.46 2.63
C GLY A 111 -15.28 10.48 3.76
N TRP A 112 -14.63 11.61 3.98
CA TRP A 112 -13.67 11.81 5.07
C TRP A 112 -14.32 11.73 6.47
N ARG A 113 -15.65 11.81 6.57
CA ARG A 113 -16.41 11.63 7.81
C ARG A 113 -16.84 10.18 8.05
N ALA A 114 -16.70 9.33 7.05
CA ALA A 114 -17.09 7.93 7.19
C ALA A 114 -16.25 7.25 8.27
N ARG A 115 -16.92 6.55 9.17
CA ARG A 115 -16.24 5.72 10.16
C ARG A 115 -16.09 4.32 9.58
N MET A 116 -14.88 3.80 9.66
CA MET A 116 -14.62 2.42 9.24
C MET A 116 -15.42 1.44 10.11
N PRO A 117 -16.03 0.44 9.49
CA PRO A 117 -16.75 -0.60 10.21
C PRO A 117 -15.87 -1.42 11.14
#